data_e61fb4de7e768e035f168888c04e4c56
#
_entry.id   e61fb4de7e768e035f168888c04e4c56
#
_cell.length_a   1.000
_cell.length_b   1.000
_cell.length_c   1.000
_cell.angle_alpha   90.00
_cell.angle_beta   90.00
_cell.angle_gamma   90.00
#
_symmetry.space_group_name_H-M   'P 1'
#
loop_
_entity.id
_entity.type
_entity.pdbx_description
1 polymer ?
#
loop_
_entity_poly.entity_id
_entity_poly.type
_entity_poly.pdbx_seq_one_letter_code
_entity_poly.pdbx_strand_id
1 'polypeptide(L)'
;MECPLNDQIKHMKADVFIRQILKGDLQASCVVVGEDFRFGHERKGSPELLEKYGEKYDYETIVIAKEMDGNRKISSTYIREELKKGNMEKIADLLGSPFFTAGVIEHGRGMGHRDFFPTANIIPPKSKLMPPNGVYVTVSHLEDGDYPGITNVGYKPTVGENFLGVETNLFDCDLDLYGQKCRVDFYKYIRPEQKFTSFEALKAQIRRDIESGKNWFQEEKELVKTLSFGKK
;
A
#
# COMPACT_ATOMS: atom_id res chain seq x y z
N MET A 1 18.68 -10.47 5.85
CA MET A 1 19.80 -10.64 4.91
C MET A 1 19.31 -10.23 3.53
N GLU A 2 19.98 -9.29 2.87
CA GLU A 2 19.69 -8.98 1.46
C GLU A 2 20.60 -9.81 0.58
N CYS A 3 20.02 -10.56 -0.37
CA CYS A 3 20.78 -11.35 -1.33
C CYS A 3 20.56 -10.72 -2.73
N PRO A 4 21.55 -10.00 -3.26
CA PRO A 4 21.42 -9.39 -4.58
C PRO A 4 21.34 -10.49 -5.65
N LEU A 5 20.37 -10.39 -6.53
CA LEU A 5 20.21 -11.30 -7.68
C LEU A 5 21.27 -10.99 -8.75
N ASN A 6 22.53 -11.29 -8.44
CA ASN A 6 23.64 -11.16 -9.38
C ASN A 6 23.73 -12.37 -10.33
N ASP A 7 24.63 -12.33 -11.30
CA ASP A 7 24.75 -13.39 -12.30
C ASP A 7 25.12 -14.74 -11.67
N GLN A 8 25.85 -14.76 -10.58
CA GLN A 8 26.21 -15.99 -9.87
C GLN A 8 24.97 -16.67 -9.26
N ILE A 9 24.12 -15.91 -8.56
CA ILE A 9 22.86 -16.43 -7.97
C ILE A 9 21.85 -16.79 -9.09
N LYS A 10 21.77 -15.94 -10.13
CA LYS A 10 20.86 -16.16 -11.27
C LYS A 10 21.13 -17.47 -12.03
N HIS A 11 22.39 -17.84 -12.16
CA HIS A 11 22.81 -19.08 -12.86
C HIS A 11 23.06 -20.27 -11.92
N MET A 12 22.83 -20.10 -10.62
CA MET A 12 23.04 -21.16 -9.64
C MET A 12 22.02 -22.28 -9.83
N LYS A 13 22.46 -23.53 -9.94
CA LYS A 13 21.57 -24.69 -10.00
C LYS A 13 20.76 -24.84 -8.72
N ALA A 14 19.55 -25.38 -8.81
CA ALA A 14 18.64 -25.51 -7.68
C ALA A 14 19.23 -26.32 -6.50
N ASP A 15 19.89 -27.42 -6.78
CA ASP A 15 20.58 -28.25 -5.78
C ASP A 15 21.73 -27.54 -5.08
N VAL A 16 22.49 -26.74 -5.85
CA VAL A 16 23.58 -25.92 -5.31
C VAL A 16 23.03 -24.80 -4.42
N PHE A 17 21.92 -24.15 -4.83
CA PHE A 17 21.24 -23.13 -4.03
C PHE A 17 20.79 -23.71 -2.67
N ILE A 18 20.15 -24.90 -2.68
CA ILE A 18 19.74 -25.55 -1.43
C ILE A 18 20.94 -25.81 -0.53
N ARG A 19 22.00 -26.39 -1.07
CA ARG A 19 23.16 -26.79 -0.30
C ARG A 19 23.97 -25.61 0.23
N GLN A 20 24.26 -24.63 -0.61
CA GLN A 20 25.12 -23.51 -0.26
C GLN A 20 24.38 -22.41 0.49
N ILE A 21 23.23 -21.98 -0.05
CA ILE A 21 22.50 -20.85 0.51
C ILE A 21 21.59 -21.27 1.65
N LEU A 22 20.65 -22.22 1.41
CA LEU A 22 19.66 -22.57 2.44
C LEU A 22 20.32 -23.28 3.62
N LYS A 23 21.15 -24.30 3.36
CA LYS A 23 21.76 -25.06 4.43
C LYS A 23 23.12 -24.50 4.89
N GLY A 24 23.95 -24.03 3.97
CA GLY A 24 25.29 -23.52 4.29
C GLY A 24 25.22 -22.14 4.95
N ASP A 25 24.79 -21.13 4.22
CA ASP A 25 24.86 -19.74 4.67
C ASP A 25 23.74 -19.40 5.66
N LEU A 26 22.49 -19.84 5.39
CA LEU A 26 21.32 -19.52 6.22
C LEU A 26 21.09 -20.51 7.36
N GLN A 27 21.64 -21.73 7.28
CA GLN A 27 21.41 -22.80 8.24
C GLN A 27 19.92 -23.03 8.52
N ALA A 28 19.11 -22.94 7.45
CA ALA A 28 17.67 -23.02 7.55
C ALA A 28 17.24 -24.37 8.18
N SER A 29 16.37 -24.31 9.19
CA SER A 29 15.70 -25.45 9.81
C SER A 29 14.29 -25.65 9.26
N CYS A 30 13.71 -24.62 8.64
CA CYS A 30 12.39 -24.65 7.99
C CYS A 30 12.40 -23.75 6.76
N VAL A 31 11.79 -24.22 5.67
CA VAL A 31 11.64 -23.47 4.42
C VAL A 31 10.15 -23.42 4.08
N VAL A 32 9.56 -22.22 4.07
CA VAL A 32 8.15 -22.00 3.76
C VAL A 32 8.03 -21.42 2.37
N VAL A 33 7.28 -22.09 1.48
CA VAL A 33 7.10 -21.66 0.08
C VAL A 33 5.66 -21.82 -0.39
N GLY A 34 5.27 -21.04 -1.38
CA GLY A 34 4.01 -21.28 -2.09
C GLY A 34 4.09 -22.47 -3.05
N GLU A 35 2.98 -23.08 -3.37
CA GLU A 35 2.88 -24.26 -4.28
C GLU A 35 3.48 -24.02 -5.68
N ASP A 36 3.53 -22.76 -6.14
CA ASP A 36 4.09 -22.40 -7.46
C ASP A 36 5.50 -21.82 -7.36
N PHE A 37 6.13 -21.92 -6.21
CA PHE A 37 7.50 -21.44 -6.03
C PHE A 37 8.45 -22.15 -6.99
N ARG A 38 9.31 -21.37 -7.67
CA ARG A 38 10.35 -21.88 -8.56
C ARG A 38 11.64 -21.09 -8.33
N PHE A 39 12.75 -21.81 -8.23
CA PHE A 39 14.05 -21.24 -7.94
C PHE A 39 15.17 -21.90 -8.74
N GLY A 40 16.38 -21.37 -8.58
CA GLY A 40 17.56 -21.87 -9.30
C GLY A 40 17.53 -21.57 -10.80
N HIS A 41 18.62 -21.92 -11.46
CA HIS A 41 18.79 -21.68 -12.89
C HIS A 41 17.65 -22.30 -13.70
N GLU A 42 17.10 -21.52 -14.65
CA GLU A 42 15.97 -21.89 -15.49
C GLU A 42 14.71 -22.33 -14.70
N ARG A 43 14.57 -21.86 -13.44
CA ARG A 43 13.43 -22.19 -12.56
C ARG A 43 13.23 -23.71 -12.34
N LYS A 44 14.32 -24.49 -12.39
CA LYS A 44 14.27 -25.96 -12.23
C LYS A 44 14.03 -26.42 -10.80
N GLY A 45 14.19 -25.55 -9.81
CA GLY A 45 13.81 -25.83 -8.43
C GLY A 45 12.30 -25.74 -8.22
N SER A 46 11.75 -26.62 -7.44
CA SER A 46 10.32 -26.72 -7.09
C SER A 46 10.15 -27.07 -5.61
N PRO A 47 8.91 -26.94 -5.04
CA PRO A 47 8.62 -27.40 -3.68
C PRO A 47 8.98 -28.85 -3.43
N GLU A 48 8.68 -29.75 -4.37
CA GLU A 48 8.98 -31.18 -4.26
C GLU A 48 10.50 -31.43 -4.18
N LEU A 49 11.29 -30.60 -4.87
CA LEU A 49 12.75 -30.66 -4.76
C LEU A 49 13.22 -30.20 -3.39
N LEU A 50 12.58 -29.18 -2.80
CA LEU A 50 12.89 -28.74 -1.43
C LEU A 50 12.56 -29.82 -0.41
N GLU A 51 11.40 -30.46 -0.51
CA GLU A 51 11.00 -31.60 0.35
C GLU A 51 12.02 -32.72 0.28
N LYS A 52 12.37 -33.17 -0.93
CA LYS A 52 13.36 -34.23 -1.14
C LYS A 52 14.73 -33.91 -0.51
N TYR A 53 15.16 -32.64 -0.58
CA TYR A 53 16.43 -32.22 0.02
C TYR A 53 16.29 -31.92 1.51
N GLY A 54 15.08 -31.65 2.01
CA GLY A 54 14.79 -31.50 3.43
C GLY A 54 15.16 -32.75 4.22
N GLU A 55 14.78 -33.92 3.73
CA GLU A 55 15.18 -35.21 4.32
C GLU A 55 16.70 -35.39 4.38
N LYS A 56 17.41 -34.95 3.33
CA LYS A 56 18.88 -35.09 3.24
C LYS A 56 19.64 -34.11 4.12
N TYR A 57 19.14 -32.89 4.27
CA TYR A 57 19.85 -31.79 4.94
C TYR A 57 19.22 -31.38 6.27
N ASP A 58 18.26 -32.14 6.76
CA ASP A 58 17.58 -31.93 8.04
C ASP A 58 16.99 -30.52 8.15
N TYR A 59 16.03 -30.22 7.28
CA TYR A 59 15.14 -29.07 7.36
C TYR A 59 13.72 -29.45 6.92
N GLU A 60 12.74 -28.79 7.50
CA GLU A 60 11.33 -28.95 7.14
C GLU A 60 10.97 -28.10 5.93
N THR A 61 10.11 -28.62 5.04
CA THR A 61 9.51 -27.81 3.96
C THR A 61 8.01 -27.72 4.18
N ILE A 62 7.51 -26.48 4.28
CA ILE A 62 6.09 -26.20 4.39
C ILE A 62 5.61 -25.57 3.07
N VAL A 63 4.71 -26.25 2.38
CA VAL A 63 4.12 -25.74 1.14
C VAL A 63 2.76 -25.13 1.43
N ILE A 64 2.62 -23.83 1.15
CA ILE A 64 1.39 -23.09 1.35
C ILE A 64 0.60 -23.05 0.04
N ALA A 65 -0.64 -23.54 0.09
CA ALA A 65 -1.58 -23.41 -1.02
C ALA A 65 -1.91 -21.93 -1.30
N LYS A 66 -2.25 -21.62 -2.54
CA LYS A 66 -2.69 -20.28 -2.89
C LYS A 66 -4.09 -20.01 -2.38
N GLU A 67 -4.25 -18.82 -1.80
CA GLU A 67 -5.58 -18.28 -1.51
C GLU A 67 -6.33 -17.97 -2.81
N MET A 68 -7.63 -18.19 -2.77
CA MET A 68 -8.52 -18.02 -3.91
C MET A 68 -9.56 -16.96 -3.62
N ASP A 69 -9.85 -16.14 -4.62
CA ASP A 69 -11.01 -15.26 -4.67
C ASP A 69 -11.99 -15.82 -5.71
N GLY A 70 -12.97 -16.59 -5.24
CA GLY A 70 -13.82 -17.39 -6.10
C GLY A 70 -13.00 -18.36 -6.95
N ASN A 71 -13.05 -18.20 -8.27
CA ASN A 71 -12.30 -19.05 -9.21
C ASN A 71 -10.93 -18.46 -9.61
N ARG A 72 -10.52 -17.35 -9.02
CA ARG A 72 -9.27 -16.65 -9.37
C ARG A 72 -8.27 -16.73 -8.23
N LYS A 73 -7.03 -17.13 -8.56
CA LYS A 73 -5.90 -17.13 -7.59
C LYS A 73 -5.56 -15.67 -7.20
N ILE A 74 -5.43 -15.42 -5.88
CA ILE A 74 -4.91 -14.16 -5.38
C ILE A 74 -3.43 -14.06 -5.75
N SER A 75 -3.06 -12.97 -6.41
CA SER A 75 -1.70 -12.73 -6.90
C SER A 75 -1.40 -11.24 -6.99
N SER A 76 -0.11 -10.88 -7.01
CA SER A 76 0.32 -9.50 -7.22
C SER A 76 -0.21 -8.90 -8.53
N THR A 77 -0.41 -9.71 -9.56
CA THR A 77 -1.00 -9.25 -10.84
C THR A 77 -2.45 -8.88 -10.64
N TYR A 78 -3.23 -9.74 -9.97
CA TYR A 78 -4.64 -9.48 -9.69
C TYR A 78 -4.81 -8.21 -8.85
N ILE A 79 -4.03 -8.07 -7.76
CA ILE A 79 -4.06 -6.87 -6.91
C ILE A 79 -3.73 -5.61 -7.70
N ARG A 80 -2.74 -5.63 -8.59
CA ARG A 80 -2.39 -4.48 -9.44
C ARG A 80 -3.49 -4.13 -10.45
N GLU A 81 -4.22 -5.12 -10.95
CA GLU A 81 -5.37 -4.88 -11.84
C GLU A 81 -6.49 -4.17 -11.09
N GLU A 82 -6.83 -4.61 -9.88
CA GLU A 82 -7.84 -3.95 -9.04
C GLU A 82 -7.38 -2.56 -8.61
N LEU A 83 -6.08 -2.38 -8.33
CA LEU A 83 -5.51 -1.07 -7.99
C LEU A 83 -5.69 -0.06 -9.15
N LYS A 84 -5.44 -0.48 -10.38
CA LYS A 84 -5.65 0.36 -11.57
C LYS A 84 -7.11 0.78 -11.77
N LYS A 85 -8.06 0.00 -11.25
CA LYS A 85 -9.50 0.32 -11.28
C LYS A 85 -9.92 1.23 -10.12
N GLY A 86 -9.09 1.40 -9.10
CA GLY A 86 -9.44 2.12 -7.88
C GLY A 86 -10.35 1.32 -6.93
N ASN A 87 -10.41 -0.01 -7.06
CA ASN A 87 -11.27 -0.88 -6.27
C ASN A 87 -10.64 -1.18 -4.91
N MET A 88 -10.65 -0.18 -4.01
CA MET A 88 -9.93 -0.23 -2.73
C MET A 88 -10.50 -1.29 -1.78
N GLU A 89 -11.82 -1.47 -1.76
CA GLU A 89 -12.49 -2.48 -0.95
C GLU A 89 -12.01 -3.89 -1.36
N LYS A 90 -12.00 -4.17 -2.66
CA LYS A 90 -11.53 -5.46 -3.17
C LYS A 90 -10.04 -5.70 -2.89
N ILE A 91 -9.23 -4.65 -2.97
CA ILE A 91 -7.81 -4.74 -2.65
C ILE A 91 -7.61 -5.07 -1.17
N ALA A 92 -8.39 -4.46 -0.27
CA ALA A 92 -8.33 -4.75 1.15
C ALA A 92 -8.68 -6.22 1.43
N ASP A 93 -9.71 -6.76 0.78
CA ASP A 93 -10.07 -8.18 0.85
C ASP A 93 -8.91 -9.08 0.38
N LEU A 94 -8.32 -8.77 -0.77
CA LEU A 94 -7.24 -9.56 -1.36
C LEU A 94 -5.92 -9.50 -0.58
N LEU A 95 -5.65 -8.38 0.10
CA LEU A 95 -4.43 -8.18 0.89
C LEU A 95 -4.61 -8.55 2.37
N GLY A 96 -5.85 -8.68 2.86
CA GLY A 96 -6.16 -8.79 4.27
C GLY A 96 -5.92 -7.48 5.05
N SER A 97 -5.67 -6.36 4.34
CA SER A 97 -5.43 -5.04 4.92
C SER A 97 -5.61 -3.95 3.87
N PRO A 98 -5.91 -2.69 4.27
CA PRO A 98 -6.02 -1.58 3.32
C PRO A 98 -4.74 -1.35 2.53
N PHE A 99 -4.90 -0.94 1.28
CA PHE A 99 -3.78 -0.39 0.51
C PHE A 99 -3.31 0.91 1.14
N PHE A 100 -1.99 1.13 1.22
CA PHE A 100 -1.46 2.32 1.86
C PHE A 100 -0.30 2.95 1.10
N THR A 101 -0.04 4.23 1.41
CA THR A 101 1.24 4.89 1.16
C THR A 101 1.73 5.57 2.43
N ALA A 102 3.03 5.85 2.50
CA ALA A 102 3.61 6.53 3.65
C ALA A 102 4.68 7.54 3.19
N GLY A 103 4.88 8.56 3.99
CA GLY A 103 5.87 9.59 3.75
C GLY A 103 5.97 10.55 4.93
N VAL A 104 6.74 11.62 4.74
CA VAL A 104 6.78 12.74 5.67
C VAL A 104 5.80 13.80 5.18
N ILE A 105 5.06 14.41 6.10
CA ILE A 105 4.14 15.51 5.76
C ILE A 105 4.97 16.76 5.41
N GLU A 106 4.80 17.22 4.18
CA GLU A 106 5.50 18.39 3.65
C GLU A 106 4.57 19.61 3.59
N HIS A 107 5.17 20.80 3.57
CA HIS A 107 4.43 22.03 3.32
C HIS A 107 3.81 22.00 1.93
N GLY A 108 2.48 22.08 1.85
CA GLY A 108 1.78 22.33 0.61
C GLY A 108 2.02 23.76 0.12
N ARG A 109 1.50 24.09 -1.06
CA ARG A 109 1.61 25.45 -1.64
C ARG A 109 0.91 26.56 -0.83
N GLY A 110 0.38 26.27 0.35
CA GLY A 110 -0.24 27.24 1.25
C GLY A 110 -1.57 27.81 0.74
N MET A 111 -2.10 27.36 -0.40
CA MET A 111 -3.39 27.83 -0.91
C MET A 111 -4.58 27.42 -0.04
N GLY A 112 -4.44 26.34 0.74
CA GLY A 112 -5.45 25.87 1.70
C GLY A 112 -5.36 26.53 3.07
N HIS A 113 -4.21 27.11 3.44
CA HIS A 113 -3.92 27.54 4.81
C HIS A 113 -4.60 28.87 5.21
N ARG A 114 -5.03 29.67 4.25
CA ARG A 114 -5.59 31.01 4.59
C ARG A 114 -7.11 31.03 4.75
N ASP A 115 -7.84 30.04 4.20
CA ASP A 115 -9.30 30.13 4.18
C ASP A 115 -10.09 28.81 4.28
N PHE A 116 -9.47 27.58 4.33
CA PHE A 116 -10.32 26.45 4.06
C PHE A 116 -10.20 25.18 4.87
N PHE A 117 -9.17 24.44 4.76
CA PHE A 117 -9.06 23.12 5.39
C PHE A 117 -7.59 22.75 5.48
N PRO A 118 -7.04 22.54 6.69
CA PRO A 118 -5.68 22.05 6.83
C PRO A 118 -5.54 20.73 6.08
N THR A 119 -4.50 20.60 5.24
CA THR A 119 -4.23 19.38 4.47
C THR A 119 -2.83 18.86 4.77
N ALA A 120 -2.73 17.56 5.05
CA ALA A 120 -1.48 16.85 5.10
C ALA A 120 -1.05 16.46 3.68
N ASN A 121 0.13 16.89 3.26
CA ASN A 121 0.67 16.61 1.93
C ASN A 121 1.82 15.62 2.02
N ILE A 122 1.73 14.50 1.29
CA ILE A 122 2.78 13.48 1.22
C ILE A 122 3.17 13.29 -0.23
N ILE A 123 4.47 13.12 -0.48
CA ILE A 123 4.99 12.67 -1.77
C ILE A 123 5.30 11.19 -1.64
N PRO A 124 4.55 10.30 -2.32
CA PRO A 124 4.83 8.88 -2.28
C PRO A 124 6.17 8.55 -2.95
N PRO A 125 6.87 7.48 -2.51
CA PRO A 125 8.09 7.04 -3.18
C PRO A 125 7.84 6.78 -4.69
N LYS A 126 8.77 7.16 -5.55
CA LYS A 126 8.66 6.98 -7.02
C LYS A 126 8.42 5.52 -7.43
N SER A 127 8.91 4.56 -6.63
CA SER A 127 8.71 3.12 -6.84
C SER A 127 7.36 2.59 -6.36
N LYS A 128 6.58 3.40 -5.62
CA LYS A 128 5.26 2.99 -5.12
C LYS A 128 4.24 3.06 -6.24
N LEU A 129 3.60 1.94 -6.53
CA LEU A 129 2.44 1.93 -7.41
C LEU A 129 1.27 2.58 -6.68
N MET A 130 0.70 3.61 -7.28
CA MET A 130 -0.41 4.36 -6.71
C MET A 130 -1.71 4.06 -7.46
N PRO A 131 -2.87 4.22 -6.80
CA PRO A 131 -4.17 4.08 -7.44
C PRO A 131 -4.42 5.24 -8.43
N PRO A 132 -5.50 5.20 -9.24
CA PRO A 132 -5.87 6.28 -10.14
C PRO A 132 -5.98 7.64 -9.45
N ASN A 133 -5.74 8.70 -10.20
CA ASN A 133 -5.99 10.05 -9.72
C ASN A 133 -7.45 10.22 -9.34
N GLY A 134 -7.69 10.86 -8.19
CA GLY A 134 -9.04 11.09 -7.68
C GLY A 134 -9.11 11.25 -6.19
N VAL A 135 -10.31 11.23 -5.66
CA VAL A 135 -10.62 11.43 -4.25
C VAL A 135 -11.00 10.10 -3.60
N TYR A 136 -10.46 9.88 -2.41
CA TYR A 136 -10.58 8.64 -1.65
C TYR A 136 -11.00 8.90 -0.21
N VAL A 137 -11.73 7.97 0.38
CA VAL A 137 -11.87 7.86 1.84
C VAL A 137 -10.61 7.22 2.39
N THR A 138 -10.01 7.82 3.42
CA THR A 138 -8.73 7.37 3.97
C THR A 138 -8.67 7.51 5.48
N VAL A 139 -7.75 6.77 6.10
CA VAL A 139 -7.29 7.01 7.47
C VAL A 139 -5.82 7.33 7.44
N SER A 140 -5.44 8.42 8.06
CA SER A 140 -4.04 8.79 8.27
C SER A 140 -3.59 8.39 9.65
N HIS A 141 -2.52 7.59 9.72
CA HIS A 141 -1.90 7.14 10.96
C HIS A 141 -0.69 8.02 11.25
N LEU A 142 -0.74 8.72 12.37
CA LEU A 142 0.31 9.60 12.90
C LEU A 142 0.81 9.05 14.24
N GLU A 143 1.86 9.64 14.79
CA GLU A 143 2.43 9.19 16.07
C GLU A 143 1.45 9.33 17.24
N ASP A 144 0.56 10.32 17.17
CA ASP A 144 -0.41 10.65 18.22
C ASP A 144 -1.79 10.01 18.01
N GLY A 145 -2.02 9.33 16.88
CA GLY A 145 -3.27 8.61 16.62
C GLY A 145 -3.70 8.54 15.16
N ASP A 146 -4.93 8.09 14.98
CA ASP A 146 -5.56 7.85 13.68
C ASP A 146 -6.53 8.96 13.34
N TYR A 147 -6.48 9.44 12.11
CA TYR A 147 -7.30 10.53 11.62
C TYR A 147 -8.05 10.11 10.35
N PRO A 148 -9.38 9.92 10.44
CA PRO A 148 -10.22 9.79 9.26
C PRO A 148 -10.13 11.02 8.37
N GLY A 149 -10.26 10.84 7.06
CA GLY A 149 -10.18 11.95 6.13
C GLY A 149 -10.58 11.60 4.71
N ILE A 150 -10.46 12.58 3.83
CA ILE A 150 -10.51 12.39 2.39
C ILE A 150 -9.17 12.79 1.78
N THR A 151 -8.72 12.03 0.81
CA THR A 151 -7.43 12.21 0.16
C THR A 151 -7.61 12.43 -1.32
N ASN A 152 -7.02 13.48 -1.86
CA ASN A 152 -6.82 13.64 -3.29
C ASN A 152 -5.47 13.07 -3.71
N VAL A 153 -5.49 12.13 -4.65
CA VAL A 153 -4.30 11.63 -5.35
C VAL A 153 -4.25 12.30 -6.72
N GLY A 154 -3.20 13.03 -7.02
CA GLY A 154 -3.12 13.75 -8.27
C GLY A 154 -1.74 14.33 -8.58
N TYR A 155 -1.50 14.63 -9.85
CA TYR A 155 -0.26 15.28 -10.27
C TYR A 155 -0.27 16.75 -9.94
N LYS A 156 0.80 17.20 -9.28
CA LYS A 156 1.00 18.62 -8.95
C LYS A 156 2.11 19.18 -9.85
N PRO A 157 1.78 20.21 -10.67
CA PRO A 157 2.80 20.88 -11.46
C PRO A 157 3.72 21.69 -10.54
N THR A 158 5.01 21.48 -10.61
CA THR A 158 6.05 22.35 -10.03
C THR A 158 6.93 22.92 -11.14
N VAL A 159 7.73 23.93 -10.82
CA VAL A 159 8.71 24.45 -11.77
C VAL A 159 9.75 23.36 -12.00
N GLY A 160 9.65 22.68 -13.15
CA GLY A 160 10.61 21.67 -13.61
C GLY A 160 10.16 20.20 -13.59
N GLU A 161 9.29 19.76 -12.70
CA GLU A 161 8.83 18.37 -12.66
C GLU A 161 7.36 18.26 -12.18
N ASN A 162 6.62 17.32 -12.80
CA ASN A 162 5.33 16.89 -12.27
C ASN A 162 5.57 15.74 -11.28
N PHE A 163 5.12 15.89 -10.05
CA PHE A 163 5.14 14.78 -9.09
C PHE A 163 3.72 14.39 -8.67
N LEU A 164 3.56 13.13 -8.33
CA LEU A 164 2.31 12.64 -7.78
C LEU A 164 2.25 13.04 -6.30
N GLY A 165 1.20 13.77 -5.93
CA GLY A 165 0.93 14.18 -4.56
C GLY A 165 -0.23 13.41 -3.96
N VAL A 166 -0.16 13.21 -2.66
CA VAL A 166 -1.23 12.68 -1.81
C VAL A 166 -1.57 13.78 -0.82
N GLU A 167 -2.73 14.41 -1.00
CA GLU A 167 -3.18 15.54 -0.19
C GLU A 167 -4.42 15.13 0.59
N THR A 168 -4.30 15.03 1.90
CA THR A 168 -5.36 14.56 2.79
C THR A 168 -5.92 15.69 3.62
N ASN A 169 -7.23 15.88 3.54
CA ASN A 169 -7.99 16.66 4.51
C ASN A 169 -8.37 15.73 5.66
N LEU A 170 -7.79 15.96 6.82
CA LEU A 170 -8.06 15.22 8.05
C LEU A 170 -9.31 15.78 8.71
N PHE A 171 -10.23 14.90 9.12
CA PHE A 171 -11.44 15.33 9.80
C PHE A 171 -11.13 15.71 11.26
N ASP A 172 -11.68 16.85 11.67
CA ASP A 172 -11.63 17.33 13.07
C ASP A 172 -10.20 17.44 13.63
N CYS A 173 -9.20 17.70 12.75
CA CYS A 173 -7.80 17.88 13.10
C CYS A 173 -7.36 19.33 12.81
N ASP A 174 -6.82 20.00 13.81
CA ASP A 174 -6.31 21.40 13.72
C ASP A 174 -4.86 21.48 14.22
N LEU A 175 -4.09 20.41 14.02
CA LEU A 175 -2.71 20.29 14.48
C LEU A 175 -1.73 20.72 13.39
N ASP A 176 -0.57 21.25 13.81
CA ASP A 176 0.60 21.38 12.94
C ASP A 176 1.28 20.01 12.83
N LEU A 177 1.18 19.42 11.63
CA LEU A 177 1.64 18.07 11.35
C LEU A 177 2.92 18.03 10.51
N TYR A 178 3.49 19.17 10.16
CA TYR A 178 4.65 19.23 9.29
C TYR A 178 5.87 18.50 9.86
N GLY A 179 6.57 17.76 9.00
CA GLY A 179 7.74 16.97 9.37
C GLY A 179 7.42 15.63 10.03
N GLN A 180 6.17 15.37 10.38
CA GLN A 180 5.77 14.09 10.96
C GLN A 180 5.71 12.99 9.90
N LYS A 181 6.01 11.75 10.29
CA LYS A 181 5.76 10.57 9.47
C LYS A 181 4.27 10.27 9.49
N CYS A 182 3.73 9.98 8.32
CA CYS A 182 2.33 9.63 8.16
C CYS A 182 2.20 8.44 7.22
N ARG A 183 1.33 7.51 7.58
CA ARG A 183 0.83 6.45 6.71
C ARG A 183 -0.64 6.75 6.39
N VAL A 184 -0.99 6.71 5.11
CA VAL A 184 -2.35 6.93 4.61
C VAL A 184 -2.89 5.63 4.06
N ASP A 185 -3.89 5.07 4.71
CA ASP A 185 -4.62 3.86 4.32
C ASP A 185 -5.84 4.25 3.48
N PHE A 186 -6.02 3.58 2.34
CA PHE A 186 -7.07 3.87 1.36
C PHE A 186 -8.20 2.85 1.48
N TYR A 187 -9.42 3.33 1.68
CA TYR A 187 -10.59 2.47 1.89
C TYR A 187 -11.56 2.48 0.73
N LYS A 188 -11.87 3.65 0.16
CA LYS A 188 -12.88 3.78 -0.89
C LYS A 188 -12.52 4.85 -1.90
N TYR A 189 -12.72 4.57 -3.17
CA TYR A 189 -12.67 5.55 -4.25
C TYR A 189 -13.99 6.31 -4.34
N ILE A 190 -13.96 7.64 -4.25
CA ILE A 190 -15.16 8.48 -4.32
C ILE A 190 -15.43 8.92 -5.75
N ARG A 191 -14.42 9.54 -6.40
CA ARG A 191 -14.57 10.14 -7.72
C ARG A 191 -13.22 10.43 -8.39
N PRO A 192 -13.18 10.59 -9.72
CA PRO A 192 -11.97 11.07 -10.40
C PRO A 192 -11.69 12.56 -10.09
N GLU A 193 -10.46 13.00 -10.40
CA GLU A 193 -10.14 14.41 -10.43
C GLU A 193 -11.02 15.14 -11.45
N GLN A 194 -11.35 16.37 -11.13
CA GLN A 194 -12.13 17.25 -12.03
C GLN A 194 -11.60 18.67 -11.97
N LYS A 195 -11.75 19.40 -13.08
CA LYS A 195 -11.46 20.83 -13.16
C LYS A 195 -12.66 21.65 -12.72
N PHE A 196 -12.43 22.72 -12.01
CA PHE A 196 -13.49 23.62 -11.54
C PHE A 196 -13.42 24.96 -12.27
N THR A 197 -14.54 25.55 -12.55
CA THR A 197 -14.67 26.84 -13.23
C THR A 197 -14.47 28.03 -12.30
N SER A 198 -14.64 27.81 -10.99
CA SER A 198 -14.43 28.82 -9.96
C SER A 198 -13.94 28.20 -8.66
N PHE A 199 -13.42 29.04 -7.77
CA PHE A 199 -12.98 28.65 -6.44
C PHE A 199 -14.17 28.20 -5.56
N GLU A 200 -15.31 28.84 -5.70
CA GLU A 200 -16.54 28.49 -5.00
C GLU A 200 -17.03 27.09 -5.39
N ALA A 201 -16.94 26.76 -6.69
CA ALA A 201 -17.30 25.42 -7.18
C ALA A 201 -16.37 24.35 -6.61
N LEU A 202 -15.07 24.61 -6.54
CA LEU A 202 -14.08 23.73 -5.88
C LEU A 202 -14.44 23.52 -4.40
N LYS A 203 -14.71 24.61 -3.68
CA LYS A 203 -15.06 24.60 -2.27
C LYS A 203 -16.33 23.81 -1.98
N ALA A 204 -17.36 24.03 -2.79
CA ALA A 204 -18.60 23.28 -2.69
C ALA A 204 -18.39 21.76 -2.92
N GLN A 205 -17.51 21.41 -3.87
CA GLN A 205 -17.18 20.00 -4.10
C GLN A 205 -16.41 19.39 -2.94
N ILE A 206 -15.39 20.07 -2.39
CA ILE A 206 -14.65 19.59 -1.23
C ILE A 206 -15.59 19.32 -0.04
N ARG A 207 -16.56 20.20 0.20
CA ARG A 207 -17.57 19.96 1.26
C ARG A 207 -18.39 18.72 1.01
N ARG A 208 -18.83 18.47 -0.23
CA ARG A 208 -19.54 17.23 -0.59
C ARG A 208 -18.68 15.98 -0.39
N ASP A 209 -17.39 16.07 -0.75
CA ASP A 209 -16.45 14.96 -0.57
C ASP A 209 -16.24 14.65 0.92
N ILE A 210 -16.09 15.68 1.76
CA ILE A 210 -16.00 15.55 3.22
C ILE A 210 -17.26 14.89 3.80
N GLU A 211 -18.44 15.36 3.37
CA GLU A 211 -19.72 14.79 3.81
C GLU A 211 -19.84 13.32 3.41
N SER A 212 -19.48 12.98 2.17
CA SER A 212 -19.45 11.60 1.69
C SER A 212 -18.51 10.73 2.50
N GLY A 213 -17.32 11.24 2.82
CA GLY A 213 -16.37 10.54 3.67
C GLY A 213 -16.88 10.32 5.10
N LYS A 214 -17.45 11.36 5.71
CA LYS A 214 -18.01 11.26 7.07
C LYS A 214 -19.17 10.26 7.13
N ASN A 215 -20.05 10.25 6.12
CA ASN A 215 -21.16 9.30 6.02
C ASN A 215 -20.65 7.87 5.90
N TRP A 216 -19.61 7.64 5.08
CA TRP A 216 -19.00 6.33 4.95
C TRP A 216 -18.47 5.82 6.30
N PHE A 217 -17.76 6.63 7.08
CA PHE A 217 -17.28 6.23 8.41
C PHE A 217 -18.42 5.99 9.40
N GLN A 218 -19.59 6.62 9.25
CA GLN A 218 -20.76 6.32 10.07
C GLN A 218 -21.35 4.94 9.77
N GLU A 219 -21.25 4.47 8.53
CA GLU A 219 -21.69 3.14 8.10
C GLU A 219 -20.70 2.06 8.55
N GLU A 220 -19.39 2.34 8.49
CA GLU A 220 -18.29 1.40 8.82
C GLU A 220 -17.93 1.42 10.33
N LYS A 221 -18.94 1.22 11.18
CA LYS A 221 -18.79 1.32 12.65
C LYS A 221 -17.74 0.37 13.24
N GLU A 222 -17.59 -0.83 12.68
CA GLU A 222 -16.62 -1.81 13.18
C GLU A 222 -15.18 -1.34 12.90
N LEU A 223 -14.90 -0.79 11.73
CA LEU A 223 -13.61 -0.17 11.43
C LEU A 223 -13.31 0.95 12.42
N VAL A 224 -14.27 1.87 12.61
CA VAL A 224 -14.11 3.02 13.51
C VAL A 224 -13.74 2.61 14.93
N LYS A 225 -14.26 1.49 15.44
CA LYS A 225 -13.90 0.96 16.76
C LYS A 225 -12.44 0.50 16.87
N THR A 226 -11.79 0.18 15.76
CA THR A 226 -10.38 -0.26 15.74
C THR A 226 -9.39 0.88 15.69
N LEU A 227 -9.85 2.11 15.40
CA LEU A 227 -9.00 3.29 15.27
C LEU A 227 -8.68 3.90 16.65
N SER A 228 -7.42 4.27 16.83
CA SER A 228 -6.93 5.02 17.98
C SER A 228 -6.90 6.49 17.64
N PHE A 229 -8.01 7.20 17.83
CA PHE A 229 -8.11 8.62 17.48
C PHE A 229 -7.07 9.46 18.20
N GLY A 230 -6.35 10.30 17.46
CA GLY A 230 -5.43 11.29 17.99
C GLY A 230 -6.12 12.34 18.87
N LYS A 231 -5.33 13.04 19.65
CA LYS A 231 -5.84 14.16 20.48
C LYS A 231 -6.31 15.28 19.55
N LYS A 232 -7.50 15.81 19.85
CA LYS A 232 -8.06 16.99 19.19
C LYS A 232 -7.30 18.24 19.58
#